data_cb99219ca82aff03ed3663e909d74e68
#
_entry.id   cb99219ca82aff03ed3663e909d74e68
#
_cell.length_a   1.000
_cell.length_b   1.000
_cell.length_c   1.000
_cell.angle_alpha   90.00
_cell.angle_beta   90.00
_cell.angle_gamma   90.00
#
_symmetry.space_group_name_H-M   'P 1'
#
loop_
_entity.id
_entity.type
_entity.pdbx_description
1 polymer ?
#
loop_
_entity_poly.entity_id
_entity_poly.type
_entity_poly.pdbx_seq_one_letter_code
_entity_poly.pdbx_strand_id
1 'polypeptide(L)'
;LLGLIFLIAIHELGHMLTAKALGVRVPEFGIGFGPALFKKKLGDTTYSFRIILLGGFARIAGMGDGRTGPGTYYEKPAWRRALIIFAGPFANILAAVLILTAIFMGAHEPSMTVERVVPGSFADEAGVKKGDRIVAVDGRRVESWDAFVGAVGDKRPGDPVRLVVRRDGEPKVFAGELEADPRDPERALVGVQPAPSGQTYGVLEAFG
;
A
#
# COMPACT_ATOMS: atom_id res chain seq x y z
N LEU A 1 16.25 0.74 -5.84
CA LEU A 1 16.62 1.29 -7.15
C LEU A 1 15.47 1.19 -8.15
N LEU A 2 14.85 0.02 -8.35
CA LEU A 2 13.74 -0.17 -9.32
C LEU A 2 12.55 0.75 -9.05
N GLY A 3 12.13 0.91 -7.79
CA GLY A 3 11.04 1.81 -7.41
C GLY A 3 11.33 3.28 -7.75
N LEU A 4 12.58 3.73 -7.58
CA LEU A 4 12.99 5.08 -7.94
C LEU A 4 12.91 5.30 -9.46
N ILE A 5 13.41 4.33 -10.25
CA ILE A 5 13.33 4.38 -11.72
C ILE A 5 11.88 4.44 -12.18
N PHE A 6 11.00 3.64 -11.56
CA PHE A 6 9.58 3.62 -11.85
C PHE A 6 8.91 4.99 -11.56
N LEU A 7 9.16 5.58 -10.38
CA LEU A 7 8.64 6.90 -10.03
C LEU A 7 9.13 8.01 -10.98
N ILE A 8 10.41 7.98 -11.35
CA ILE A 8 10.96 8.92 -12.32
C ILE A 8 10.30 8.74 -13.69
N ALA A 9 10.13 7.49 -14.14
CA ALA A 9 9.50 7.21 -15.43
C ALA A 9 8.04 7.72 -15.47
N ILE A 10 7.27 7.52 -14.40
CA ILE A 10 5.89 8.02 -14.29
C ILE A 10 5.86 9.55 -14.26
N HIS A 11 6.76 10.18 -13.53
CA HIS A 11 6.90 11.63 -13.47
C HIS A 11 7.13 12.24 -14.87
N GLU A 12 8.13 11.76 -15.57
CA GLU A 12 8.45 12.21 -16.93
C GLU A 12 7.34 11.90 -17.93
N LEU A 13 6.68 10.76 -17.76
CA LEU A 13 5.51 10.37 -18.55
C LEU A 13 4.36 11.36 -18.37
N GLY A 14 4.11 11.83 -17.15
CA GLY A 14 3.13 12.88 -16.86
C GLY A 14 3.38 14.15 -17.66
N HIS A 15 4.62 14.64 -17.66
CA HIS A 15 5.02 15.81 -18.45
C HIS A 15 4.82 15.57 -19.94
N MET A 16 5.28 14.43 -20.46
CA MET A 16 5.19 14.09 -21.87
C MET A 16 3.75 14.00 -22.35
N LEU A 17 2.89 13.26 -21.65
CA LEU A 17 1.51 13.06 -22.05
C LEU A 17 0.72 14.36 -22.04
N THR A 18 0.89 15.17 -21.00
CA THR A 18 0.23 16.48 -20.89
C THR A 18 0.72 17.45 -21.94
N ALA A 19 2.02 17.50 -22.21
CA ALA A 19 2.56 18.33 -23.29
C ALA A 19 1.96 17.97 -24.65
N LYS A 20 1.91 16.68 -24.98
CA LYS A 20 1.32 16.18 -26.22
C LYS A 20 -0.19 16.48 -26.31
N ALA A 21 -0.94 16.25 -25.23
CA ALA A 21 -2.37 16.54 -25.18
C ALA A 21 -2.68 18.03 -25.39
N LEU A 22 -1.77 18.91 -24.99
CA LEU A 22 -1.87 20.36 -25.17
C LEU A 22 -1.26 20.85 -26.47
N GLY A 23 -0.86 19.95 -27.38
CA GLY A 23 -0.30 20.29 -28.71
C GLY A 23 1.12 20.85 -28.62
N VAL A 24 1.90 20.45 -27.62
CA VAL A 24 3.34 20.75 -27.55
C VAL A 24 4.12 19.50 -27.93
N ARG A 25 5.09 19.69 -28.86
CA ARG A 25 5.93 18.59 -29.35
C ARG A 25 6.89 18.11 -28.25
N VAL A 26 7.07 16.80 -28.20
CA VAL A 26 8.05 16.14 -27.33
C VAL A 26 9.00 15.31 -28.19
N PRO A 27 10.11 15.91 -28.65
CA PRO A 27 11.06 15.27 -29.59
C PRO A 27 11.70 14.00 -28.99
N GLU A 28 11.96 13.98 -27.68
CA GLU A 28 12.59 12.82 -27.03
C GLU A 28 12.02 12.59 -25.64
N PHE A 29 11.81 11.33 -25.32
CA PHE A 29 11.51 10.80 -23.98
C PHE A 29 12.55 9.75 -23.64
N GLY A 30 13.19 9.87 -22.50
CA GLY A 30 14.26 8.94 -22.11
C GLY A 30 14.25 8.55 -20.65
N ILE A 31 14.61 7.30 -20.39
CA ILE A 31 14.89 6.79 -19.05
C ILE A 31 16.40 6.57 -18.97
N GLY A 32 17.04 7.20 -17.96
CA GLY A 32 18.48 7.19 -17.78
C GLY A 32 19.22 8.31 -18.50
N PHE A 33 20.54 8.32 -18.28
CA PHE A 33 21.49 9.26 -18.87
C PHE A 33 22.64 8.51 -19.58
N GLY A 34 23.48 9.24 -20.30
CA GLY A 34 24.61 8.67 -21.02
C GLY A 34 24.23 8.02 -22.36
N PRO A 35 25.05 7.11 -22.89
CA PRO A 35 24.80 6.40 -24.14
C PRO A 35 23.48 5.62 -24.10
N ALA A 36 22.74 5.66 -25.21
CA ALA A 36 21.51 4.93 -25.32
C ALA A 36 21.79 3.45 -25.64
N LEU A 37 21.23 2.56 -24.83
CA LEU A 37 21.20 1.12 -25.09
C LEU A 37 20.14 0.77 -26.14
N PHE A 38 19.04 1.51 -26.12
CA PHE A 38 17.94 1.31 -27.04
C PHE A 38 17.32 2.67 -27.43
N LYS A 39 16.99 2.84 -28.72
CA LYS A 39 16.24 3.97 -29.25
C LYS A 39 15.19 3.49 -30.24
N LYS A 40 13.97 4.02 -30.13
CA LYS A 40 12.90 3.79 -31.09
C LYS A 40 12.09 5.06 -31.31
N LYS A 41 11.94 5.44 -32.56
CA LYS A 41 11.09 6.56 -32.94
C LYS A 41 9.66 6.08 -33.17
N LEU A 42 8.70 6.70 -32.48
CA LEU A 42 7.27 6.46 -32.64
C LEU A 42 6.59 7.82 -32.86
N GLY A 43 6.10 8.04 -34.07
CA GLY A 43 5.60 9.36 -34.50
C GLY A 43 6.69 10.42 -34.41
N ASP A 44 6.39 11.51 -33.71
CA ASP A 44 7.32 12.67 -33.57
C ASP A 44 8.23 12.54 -32.34
N THR A 45 8.12 11.44 -31.55
CA THR A 45 8.88 11.25 -30.32
C THR A 45 9.88 10.10 -30.48
N THR A 46 11.13 10.33 -30.09
CA THR A 46 12.13 9.29 -29.94
C THR A 46 12.13 8.82 -28.48
N TYR A 47 11.85 7.55 -28.26
CA TYR A 47 11.95 6.89 -26.96
C TYR A 47 13.33 6.29 -26.80
N SER A 48 13.99 6.56 -25.67
CA SER A 48 15.34 6.05 -25.40
C SER A 48 15.46 5.44 -24.01
N PHE A 49 16.20 4.35 -23.91
CA PHE A 49 16.63 3.74 -22.66
C PHE A 49 18.15 3.79 -22.59
N ARG A 50 18.70 4.33 -21.50
CA ARG A 50 20.11 4.69 -21.39
C ARG A 50 20.79 3.94 -20.24
N ILE A 51 22.13 3.89 -20.28
CA ILE A 51 22.92 3.02 -19.42
C ILE A 51 22.89 3.43 -17.92
N ILE A 52 22.81 4.75 -17.63
CA ILE A 52 22.83 5.26 -16.25
C ILE A 52 21.42 5.52 -15.79
N LEU A 53 20.82 4.57 -15.04
CA LEU A 53 19.41 4.58 -14.62
C LEU A 53 19.15 5.43 -13.37
N LEU A 54 19.78 6.59 -13.25
CA LEU A 54 19.62 7.51 -12.12
C LEU A 54 18.67 8.67 -12.40
N GLY A 55 17.90 8.62 -13.49
CA GLY A 55 16.98 9.68 -13.86
C GLY A 55 16.20 9.40 -15.13
N GLY A 56 15.48 10.38 -15.60
CA GLY A 56 14.76 10.37 -16.86
C GLY A 56 14.61 11.79 -17.39
N PHE A 57 14.04 11.93 -18.56
CA PHE A 57 13.72 13.23 -19.13
C PHE A 57 12.64 13.16 -20.20
N ALA A 58 11.80 14.18 -20.23
CA ALA A 58 10.91 14.48 -21.34
C ALA A 58 11.38 15.78 -21.99
N ARG A 59 11.97 15.72 -23.17
CA ARG A 59 12.41 16.91 -23.88
C ARG A 59 11.21 17.59 -24.54
N ILE A 60 10.74 18.69 -23.93
CA ILE A 60 9.60 19.47 -24.41
C ILE A 60 10.11 20.58 -25.30
N ALA A 61 9.59 20.67 -26.53
CA ALA A 61 10.03 21.66 -27.50
C ALA A 61 9.87 23.09 -26.98
N GLY A 62 10.93 23.86 -27.00
CA GLY A 62 10.99 25.27 -26.55
C GLY A 62 11.26 25.44 -25.07
N MET A 63 11.14 24.40 -24.22
CA MET A 63 11.21 24.54 -22.75
C MET A 63 12.64 24.71 -22.21
N GLY A 64 13.68 24.45 -22.91
CA GLY A 64 15.05 24.65 -22.41
C GLY A 64 15.82 25.71 -23.19
N ASP A 65 15.41 25.96 -24.41
CA ASP A 65 16.10 26.85 -25.35
C ASP A 65 15.36 28.17 -25.61
N GLY A 66 14.22 28.39 -24.97
CA GLY A 66 13.43 29.61 -25.09
C GLY A 66 12.77 29.82 -26.46
N ARG A 67 12.84 28.83 -27.35
CA ARG A 67 12.28 28.94 -28.69
C ARG A 67 10.77 29.08 -28.67
N THR A 68 10.27 30.00 -29.47
CA THR A 68 8.84 30.20 -29.73
C THR A 68 8.51 29.77 -31.14
N GLY A 69 7.30 29.29 -31.37
CA GLY A 69 6.81 28.84 -32.65
C GLY A 69 5.79 27.72 -32.54
N PRO A 70 5.21 27.26 -33.66
CA PRO A 70 4.15 26.27 -33.65
C PRO A 70 4.55 25.00 -32.93
N GLY A 71 3.74 24.61 -31.91
CA GLY A 71 3.94 23.39 -31.11
C GLY A 71 5.08 23.47 -30.08
N THR A 72 5.48 24.69 -29.67
CA THR A 72 6.45 24.88 -28.58
C THR A 72 5.78 25.23 -27.26
N TYR A 73 6.51 25.01 -26.15
CA TYR A 73 6.05 25.28 -24.77
C TYR A 73 5.70 26.76 -24.57
N TYR A 74 6.54 27.68 -25.02
CA TYR A 74 6.32 29.14 -24.83
C TYR A 74 5.26 29.74 -25.75
N GLU A 75 4.79 29.03 -26.78
CA GLU A 75 3.60 29.41 -27.55
C GLU A 75 2.30 29.29 -26.70
N LYS A 76 2.30 28.42 -25.69
CA LYS A 76 1.10 28.16 -24.91
C LYS A 76 0.88 29.20 -23.81
N PRO A 77 -0.38 29.53 -23.49
CA PRO A 77 -0.70 30.43 -22.40
C PRO A 77 -0.22 29.89 -21.05
N ALA A 78 0.02 30.77 -20.09
CA ALA A 78 0.64 30.43 -18.79
C ALA A 78 -0.02 29.27 -18.07
N TRP A 79 -1.36 29.17 -18.09
CA TRP A 79 -2.09 28.07 -17.44
C TRP A 79 -1.80 26.69 -18.06
N ARG A 80 -1.65 26.60 -19.40
CA ARG A 80 -1.27 25.34 -20.06
C ARG A 80 0.18 24.96 -19.73
N ARG A 81 1.06 25.94 -19.65
CA ARG A 81 2.45 25.71 -19.22
C ARG A 81 2.51 25.20 -17.78
N ALA A 82 1.70 25.80 -16.90
CA ALA A 82 1.57 25.32 -15.52
C ALA A 82 1.07 23.87 -15.45
N LEU A 83 0.05 23.51 -16.23
CA LEU A 83 -0.44 22.11 -16.29
C LEU A 83 0.68 21.14 -16.71
N ILE A 84 1.50 21.50 -17.69
CA ILE A 84 2.62 20.64 -18.11
C ILE A 84 3.62 20.46 -16.97
N ILE A 85 3.95 21.53 -16.23
CA ILE A 85 4.90 21.46 -15.10
C ILE A 85 4.32 20.62 -13.95
N PHE A 86 3.04 20.81 -13.60
CA PHE A 86 2.41 20.08 -12.49
C PHE A 86 2.09 18.62 -12.84
N ALA A 87 2.06 18.27 -14.13
CA ALA A 87 1.69 16.92 -14.57
C ALA A 87 2.63 15.82 -14.06
N GLY A 88 3.93 16.11 -13.90
CA GLY A 88 4.90 15.16 -13.36
C GLY A 88 4.59 14.79 -11.91
N PRO A 89 4.60 15.75 -10.95
CA PRO A 89 4.21 15.51 -9.58
C PRO A 89 2.81 14.88 -9.44
N PHE A 90 1.84 15.35 -10.22
CA PHE A 90 0.48 14.81 -10.20
C PHE A 90 0.44 13.32 -10.63
N ALA A 91 1.21 12.93 -11.64
CA ALA A 91 1.30 11.55 -12.08
C ALA A 91 1.86 10.65 -10.98
N ASN A 92 2.83 11.12 -10.18
CA ASN A 92 3.37 10.40 -9.04
C ASN A 92 2.34 10.23 -7.92
N ILE A 93 1.56 11.28 -7.62
CA ILE A 93 0.48 11.21 -6.64
C ILE A 93 -0.57 10.19 -7.09
N LEU A 94 -0.99 10.25 -8.36
CA LEU A 94 -1.96 9.30 -8.91
C LEU A 94 -1.44 7.86 -8.85
N ALA A 95 -0.17 7.64 -9.20
CA ALA A 95 0.46 6.33 -9.10
C ALA A 95 0.51 5.82 -7.66
N ALA A 96 0.85 6.69 -6.70
CA ALA A 96 0.86 6.34 -5.28
C ALA A 96 -0.53 5.92 -4.80
N VAL A 97 -1.58 6.69 -5.15
CA VAL A 97 -2.97 6.35 -4.83
C VAL A 97 -3.35 4.99 -5.42
N LEU A 98 -3.05 4.75 -6.71
CA LEU A 98 -3.38 3.49 -7.37
C LEU A 98 -2.64 2.29 -6.75
N ILE A 99 -1.36 2.46 -6.40
CA ILE A 99 -0.56 1.41 -5.75
C ILE A 99 -1.10 1.11 -4.35
N LEU A 100 -1.38 2.14 -3.54
CA LEU A 100 -1.96 1.96 -2.22
C LEU A 100 -3.33 1.29 -2.30
N THR A 101 -4.19 1.73 -3.21
CA THR A 101 -5.49 1.08 -3.45
C THR A 101 -5.32 -0.39 -3.77
N ALA A 102 -4.39 -0.73 -4.68
CA ALA A 102 -4.13 -2.13 -5.04
C ALA A 102 -3.60 -2.96 -3.86
N ILE A 103 -2.74 -2.36 -3.01
CA ILE A 103 -2.23 -3.01 -1.80
C ILE A 103 -3.37 -3.27 -0.82
N PHE A 104 -4.21 -2.26 -0.53
CA PHE A 104 -5.33 -2.41 0.40
C PHE A 104 -6.40 -3.37 -0.13
N MET A 105 -6.72 -3.33 -1.43
CA MET A 105 -7.61 -4.32 -2.03
C MET A 105 -7.05 -5.75 -1.99
N GLY A 106 -5.74 -5.92 -1.96
CA GLY A 106 -5.07 -7.21 -1.78
C GLY A 106 -4.88 -7.62 -0.32
N ALA A 107 -5.06 -6.70 0.62
CA ALA A 107 -4.99 -7.00 2.03
C ALA A 107 -6.22 -7.83 2.45
N HIS A 108 -5.99 -8.81 3.31
CA HIS A 108 -7.06 -9.65 3.84
C HIS A 108 -7.32 -9.24 5.28
N GLU A 109 -8.59 -9.07 5.62
CA GLU A 109 -8.95 -8.92 7.03
C GLU A 109 -8.49 -10.15 7.82
N PRO A 110 -7.95 -9.96 9.03
CA PRO A 110 -7.65 -11.08 9.91
C PRO A 110 -8.93 -11.85 10.23
N SER A 111 -8.93 -13.16 10.04
CA SER A 111 -10.08 -13.98 10.39
C SER A 111 -10.17 -14.17 11.90
N MET A 112 -11.37 -14.50 12.41
CA MET A 112 -11.55 -14.88 13.81
C MET A 112 -11.04 -16.29 14.12
N THR A 113 -10.44 -16.98 13.14
CA THR A 113 -9.91 -18.33 13.30
C THR A 113 -8.44 -18.26 13.71
N VAL A 114 -8.09 -19.01 14.73
CA VAL A 114 -6.72 -19.12 15.25
C VAL A 114 -5.86 -19.92 14.28
N GLU A 115 -4.81 -19.30 13.74
CA GLU A 115 -3.80 -19.97 12.92
C GLU A 115 -2.64 -20.50 13.78
N ARG A 116 -2.25 -19.72 14.77
CA ARG A 116 -1.16 -20.08 15.66
C ARG A 116 -1.45 -19.65 17.10
N VAL A 117 -1.02 -20.49 18.03
CA VAL A 117 -0.98 -20.18 19.46
C VAL A 117 0.46 -19.93 19.86
N VAL A 118 0.70 -18.90 20.65
CA VAL A 118 2.03 -18.55 21.16
C VAL A 118 2.36 -19.46 22.36
N PRO A 119 3.46 -20.22 22.33
CA PRO A 119 3.85 -21.07 23.43
C PRO A 119 4.02 -20.30 24.76
N GLY A 120 3.52 -20.86 25.86
CA GLY A 120 3.61 -20.25 27.19
C GLY A 120 2.67 -19.06 27.38
N SER A 121 1.67 -18.85 26.56
CA SER A 121 0.64 -17.82 26.75
C SER A 121 -0.62 -18.41 27.36
N PHE A 122 -1.54 -17.55 27.83
CA PHE A 122 -2.85 -17.97 28.29
C PHE A 122 -3.55 -18.94 27.33
N ALA A 123 -3.53 -18.64 26.03
CA ALA A 123 -4.19 -19.50 25.04
C ALA A 123 -3.56 -20.89 24.94
N ASP A 124 -2.23 -20.99 25.09
CA ASP A 124 -1.50 -22.27 25.10
C ASP A 124 -1.84 -23.09 26.35
N GLU A 125 -1.73 -22.48 27.54
CA GLU A 125 -2.02 -23.13 28.82
C GLU A 125 -3.48 -23.55 28.93
N ALA A 126 -4.40 -22.71 28.42
CA ALA A 126 -5.82 -23.01 28.39
C ALA A 126 -6.19 -24.12 27.39
N GLY A 127 -5.30 -24.44 26.43
CA GLY A 127 -5.52 -25.46 25.41
C GLY A 127 -6.34 -25.00 24.21
N VAL A 128 -6.24 -23.72 23.86
CA VAL A 128 -6.70 -23.18 22.56
C VAL A 128 -5.85 -23.80 21.45
N LYS A 129 -6.46 -24.11 20.32
CA LYS A 129 -5.80 -24.80 19.20
C LYS A 129 -5.96 -24.06 17.89
N LYS A 130 -5.05 -24.32 16.97
CA LYS A 130 -5.23 -23.94 15.57
C LYS A 130 -6.58 -24.46 15.05
N GLY A 131 -7.30 -23.60 14.32
CA GLY A 131 -8.63 -23.89 13.79
C GLY A 131 -9.78 -23.46 14.71
N ASP A 132 -9.52 -23.09 15.97
CA ASP A 132 -10.54 -22.53 16.86
C ASP A 132 -11.01 -21.17 16.32
N ARG A 133 -12.33 -20.96 16.27
CA ARG A 133 -12.88 -19.65 15.92
C ARG A 133 -13.28 -18.91 17.19
N ILE A 134 -12.68 -17.77 17.43
CA ILE A 134 -13.02 -16.88 18.55
C ILE A 134 -14.41 -16.29 18.31
N VAL A 135 -15.29 -16.36 19.32
CA VAL A 135 -16.66 -15.87 19.23
C VAL A 135 -17.03 -14.87 20.32
N ALA A 136 -16.40 -14.92 21.48
CA ALA A 136 -16.64 -13.96 22.55
C ALA A 136 -15.45 -13.86 23.52
N VAL A 137 -15.30 -12.69 24.14
CA VAL A 137 -14.37 -12.40 25.24
C VAL A 137 -15.16 -11.77 26.37
N ASP A 138 -15.03 -12.30 27.59
CA ASP A 138 -15.70 -11.81 28.82
C ASP A 138 -17.21 -11.60 28.66
N GLY A 139 -17.87 -12.49 27.91
CA GLY A 139 -19.30 -12.43 27.63
C GLY A 139 -19.68 -11.44 26.52
N ARG A 140 -18.74 -10.68 25.97
CA ARG A 140 -18.97 -9.81 24.79
C ARG A 140 -18.70 -10.59 23.53
N ARG A 141 -19.67 -10.63 22.62
CA ARG A 141 -19.47 -11.22 21.29
C ARG A 141 -18.51 -10.37 20.48
N VAL A 142 -17.56 -11.01 19.81
CA VAL A 142 -16.59 -10.37 18.92
C VAL A 142 -16.77 -10.93 17.49
N GLU A 143 -16.96 -10.03 16.53
CA GLU A 143 -17.25 -10.38 15.13
C GLU A 143 -16.10 -10.05 14.20
N SER A 144 -15.16 -9.20 14.66
CA SER A 144 -13.94 -8.83 13.95
C SER A 144 -12.71 -8.98 14.82
N TRP A 145 -11.55 -9.10 14.19
CA TRP A 145 -10.27 -9.15 14.91
C TRP A 145 -10.01 -7.88 15.72
N ASP A 146 -10.38 -6.71 15.18
CA ASP A 146 -10.23 -5.44 15.88
C ASP A 146 -11.12 -5.35 17.13
N ALA A 147 -12.34 -5.86 17.05
CA ALA A 147 -13.22 -5.98 18.22
C ALA A 147 -12.63 -6.91 19.28
N PHE A 148 -11.97 -8.01 18.87
CA PHE A 148 -11.25 -8.89 19.78
C PHE A 148 -10.05 -8.18 20.42
N VAL A 149 -9.21 -7.52 19.61
CA VAL A 149 -8.05 -6.76 20.11
C VAL A 149 -8.49 -5.65 21.05
N GLY A 150 -9.55 -4.91 20.73
CA GLY A 150 -10.11 -3.87 21.59
C GLY A 150 -10.64 -4.44 22.93
N ALA A 151 -11.29 -5.61 22.91
CA ALA A 151 -11.80 -6.25 24.14
C ALA A 151 -10.68 -6.71 25.09
N VAL A 152 -9.48 -6.96 24.57
CA VAL A 152 -8.30 -7.37 25.35
C VAL A 152 -7.37 -6.20 25.65
N GLY A 153 -7.37 -5.17 24.80
CA GLY A 153 -6.39 -4.09 24.83
C GLY A 153 -6.36 -3.24 26.11
N ASP A 154 -7.49 -3.18 26.82
CA ASP A 154 -7.61 -2.46 28.10
C ASP A 154 -7.17 -3.30 29.32
N LYS A 155 -6.85 -4.57 29.10
CA LYS A 155 -6.47 -5.50 30.18
C LYS A 155 -4.97 -5.44 30.47
N ARG A 156 -4.63 -5.77 31.69
CA ARG A 156 -3.26 -5.86 32.20
C ARG A 156 -2.85 -7.32 32.44
N PRO A 157 -1.55 -7.61 32.48
CA PRO A 157 -1.08 -8.88 32.95
C PRO A 157 -1.64 -9.24 34.35
N GLY A 158 -2.12 -10.45 34.52
CA GLY A 158 -2.82 -10.92 35.74
C GLY A 158 -4.33 -10.68 35.72
N ASP A 159 -4.87 -9.90 34.77
CA ASP A 159 -6.33 -9.75 34.70
C ASP A 159 -7.00 -11.03 34.23
N PRO A 160 -8.18 -11.37 34.81
CA PRO A 160 -8.93 -12.53 34.37
C PRO A 160 -9.50 -12.34 32.98
N VAL A 161 -9.49 -13.41 32.19
CA VAL A 161 -10.09 -13.45 30.85
C VAL A 161 -10.94 -14.71 30.70
N ARG A 162 -12.06 -14.56 30.02
CA ARG A 162 -12.92 -15.68 29.61
C ARG A 162 -13.07 -15.66 28.10
N LEU A 163 -12.42 -16.59 27.42
CA LEU A 163 -12.46 -16.74 25.98
C LEU A 163 -13.45 -17.81 25.57
N VAL A 164 -14.36 -17.50 24.67
CA VAL A 164 -15.27 -18.49 24.07
C VAL A 164 -14.83 -18.68 22.62
N VAL A 165 -14.55 -19.92 22.27
CA VAL A 165 -14.23 -20.32 20.90
C VAL A 165 -15.23 -21.37 20.41
N ARG A 166 -15.31 -21.52 19.08
CA ARG A 166 -16.02 -22.64 18.45
C ARG A 166 -15.00 -23.59 17.84
N ARG A 167 -15.00 -24.85 18.29
CA ARG A 167 -14.16 -25.93 17.76
C ARG A 167 -15.05 -27.05 17.26
N ASP A 168 -14.92 -27.42 15.99
CA ASP A 168 -15.74 -28.46 15.34
C ASP A 168 -17.26 -28.23 15.47
N GLY A 169 -17.66 -26.94 15.44
CA GLY A 169 -19.05 -26.52 15.59
C GLY A 169 -19.52 -26.33 17.06
N GLU A 170 -18.80 -26.87 18.01
CA GLU A 170 -19.14 -26.84 19.45
C GLU A 170 -18.50 -25.66 20.19
N PRO A 171 -19.21 -24.95 21.06
CA PRO A 171 -18.63 -23.90 21.88
C PRO A 171 -17.76 -24.49 23.00
N LYS A 172 -16.56 -23.93 23.14
CA LYS A 172 -15.65 -24.23 24.26
C LYS A 172 -15.30 -22.94 24.99
N VAL A 173 -15.24 -23.02 26.31
CA VAL A 173 -14.96 -21.89 27.18
C VAL A 173 -13.63 -22.13 27.86
N PHE A 174 -12.74 -21.16 27.74
CA PHE A 174 -11.45 -21.11 28.41
C PHE A 174 -11.44 -19.92 29.34
N ALA A 175 -10.96 -20.09 30.55
CA ALA A 175 -10.86 -19.03 31.56
C ALA A 175 -9.51 -19.13 32.27
N GLY A 176 -8.91 -18.00 32.57
CA GLY A 176 -7.63 -17.91 33.28
C GLY A 176 -7.20 -16.48 33.42
N GLU A 177 -5.93 -16.25 33.70
CA GLU A 177 -5.32 -14.94 33.81
C GLU A 177 -4.45 -14.68 32.57
N LEU A 178 -4.41 -13.42 32.13
CA LEU A 178 -3.57 -13.03 31.01
C LEU A 178 -2.12 -12.88 31.46
N GLU A 179 -1.21 -13.33 30.65
CA GLU A 179 0.22 -13.16 30.85
C GLU A 179 0.72 -11.85 30.24
N ALA A 180 1.93 -11.44 30.67
CA ALA A 180 2.61 -10.29 30.06
C ALA A 180 3.13 -10.65 28.67
N ASP A 181 3.05 -9.72 27.72
CA ASP A 181 3.75 -9.85 26.44
C ASP A 181 5.27 -9.79 26.69
N PRO A 182 6.04 -10.80 26.25
CA PRO A 182 7.50 -10.77 26.41
C PRO A 182 8.21 -9.57 25.80
N ARG A 183 7.54 -8.87 24.86
CA ARG A 183 8.08 -7.67 24.19
C ARG A 183 7.65 -6.37 24.87
N ASP A 184 6.55 -6.42 25.63
CA ASP A 184 5.98 -5.28 26.35
C ASP A 184 5.34 -5.77 27.65
N PRO A 185 6.08 -5.81 28.77
CA PRO A 185 5.61 -6.35 30.04
C PRO A 185 4.38 -5.64 30.65
N GLU A 186 4.05 -4.44 30.19
CA GLU A 186 2.85 -3.73 30.63
C GLU A 186 1.57 -4.15 29.86
N ARG A 187 1.75 -4.88 28.76
CA ARG A 187 0.67 -5.33 27.89
C ARG A 187 0.27 -6.78 28.18
N ALA A 188 -1.02 -7.02 28.30
CA ALA A 188 -1.55 -8.37 28.44
C ALA A 188 -1.58 -9.11 27.10
N LEU A 189 -1.28 -10.40 27.11
CA LEU A 189 -1.19 -11.25 25.92
C LEU A 189 -2.14 -12.46 26.05
N VAL A 190 -3.11 -12.58 25.16
CA VAL A 190 -3.91 -13.81 24.98
C VAL A 190 -3.08 -14.89 24.29
N GLY A 191 -2.23 -14.52 23.37
CA GLY A 191 -1.31 -15.42 22.68
C GLY A 191 -1.90 -16.15 21.47
N VAL A 192 -2.83 -15.56 20.76
CA VAL A 192 -3.40 -16.09 19.51
C VAL A 192 -3.02 -15.22 18.31
N GLN A 193 -2.78 -15.86 17.17
CA GLN A 193 -2.56 -15.19 15.88
C GLN A 193 -3.66 -15.61 14.91
N PRO A 194 -4.26 -14.66 14.18
CA PRO A 194 -5.36 -14.96 13.25
C PRO A 194 -4.85 -15.62 11.97
N ALA A 195 -5.71 -16.44 11.38
CA ALA A 195 -5.54 -16.85 10.00
C ALA A 195 -5.90 -15.69 9.05
N PRO A 196 -5.30 -15.61 7.84
CA PRO A 196 -5.78 -14.72 6.79
C PRO A 196 -7.25 -15.07 6.47
N SER A 197 -8.12 -14.07 6.40
CA SER A 197 -9.46 -14.32 5.88
C SER A 197 -9.42 -14.39 4.36
N GLY A 198 -10.34 -15.12 3.74
CA GLY A 198 -10.50 -15.10 2.29
C GLY A 198 -11.20 -13.84 1.76
N GLN A 199 -11.55 -12.89 2.62
CA GLN A 199 -12.22 -11.64 2.27
C GLN A 199 -11.18 -10.52 2.10
N THR A 200 -11.25 -9.82 0.98
CA THR A 200 -10.43 -8.63 0.70
C THR A 200 -11.23 -7.37 0.97
N TYR A 201 -10.54 -6.30 1.35
CA TYR A 201 -11.18 -4.99 1.52
C TYR A 201 -11.75 -4.49 0.19
N GLY A 202 -12.94 -3.89 0.24
CA GLY A 202 -13.52 -3.16 -0.88
C GLY A 202 -12.79 -1.83 -1.13
N VAL A 203 -12.95 -1.26 -2.35
CA VAL A 203 -12.29 0.02 -2.71
C VAL A 203 -12.65 1.14 -1.73
N LEU A 204 -13.91 1.22 -1.29
CA LEU A 204 -14.35 2.27 -0.34
C LEU A 204 -13.80 2.04 1.07
N GLU A 205 -13.63 0.79 1.50
CA GLU A 205 -13.08 0.43 2.81
C GLU A 205 -11.55 0.65 2.87
N ALA A 206 -10.88 0.68 1.73
CA ALA A 206 -9.43 0.94 1.66
C ALA A 206 -9.07 2.40 2.02
N PHE A 207 -10.04 3.32 2.11
CA PHE A 207 -9.84 4.75 2.38
C PHE A 207 -10.65 5.26 3.59
N GLY A 208 -11.30 4.37 4.34
CA GLY A 208 -12.11 4.68 5.54
C GLY A 208 -11.36 4.67 6.85
#